data_a0c611be86473eb63ac90e1ad001c306
#
_entry.id   a0c611be86473eb63ac90e1ad001c306
#
_cell.length_a   1.000
_cell.length_b   1.000
_cell.length_c   1.000
_cell.angle_alpha   90.00
_cell.angle_beta   90.00
_cell.angle_gamma   90.00
#
_symmetry.space_group_name_H-M   'P 1'
#
loop_
_entity.id
_entity.type
_entity.pdbx_description
1 polymer ?
#
loop_
_entity_poly.entity_id
_entity_poly.type
_entity_poly.pdbx_seq_one_letter_code
_entity_poly.pdbx_strand_id
1 'polypeptide(L)'
;MEDKTMQKSDVIEFFDRCAPTWDADMIKNDTIIGKILDNAEVGPGMDVLDVACGTGVMFDYYLERKVASVTGIDISPEMAKIARAKYADNNLIQVICGDVEETSFDKKFDRIVVYNAFPHFPKPKRLIKTLAGLLKEGGRLTIAHGMSREAIDGHHKGSASKVSNGLMAADRLMKLFVPHFEVEIMVSNSRMYQVSGVKLAPGAHSHGGVVHAHDHEIGHGDATPMDETLALMKFMVSHNDAHAQELAELASQLKEAGKDRAFRQIMDIVSDFDMVNAQLDAVREDLALEII
;
A
#
# COMPACT_ATOMS: atom_id res chain seq x y z
N MET A 1 -12.43 11.22 29.25
CA MET A 1 -12.91 10.40 28.14
C MET A 1 -11.92 9.25 28.02
N GLU A 2 -12.36 8.03 28.33
CA GLU A 2 -11.53 6.86 28.12
C GLU A 2 -11.21 6.76 26.62
N ASP A 3 -9.95 6.70 26.32
CA ASP A 3 -9.41 6.46 24.97
C ASP A 3 -9.82 5.03 24.60
N LYS A 4 -10.93 4.89 23.87
CA LYS A 4 -11.53 3.58 23.56
C LYS A 4 -10.71 2.91 22.48
N THR A 5 -9.65 2.24 22.89
CA THR A 5 -8.78 1.46 22.00
C THR A 5 -9.62 0.41 21.28
N MET A 6 -9.64 0.41 19.96
CA MET A 6 -10.30 -0.59 19.13
C MET A 6 -9.83 -2.00 19.53
N GLN A 7 -10.79 -2.92 19.77
CA GLN A 7 -10.49 -4.31 20.13
C GLN A 7 -10.69 -5.21 18.92
N LYS A 8 -9.83 -6.24 18.76
CA LYS A 8 -9.94 -7.24 17.68
C LYS A 8 -11.29 -7.98 17.72
N SER A 9 -11.84 -8.24 18.91
CA SER A 9 -13.17 -8.84 19.07
C SER A 9 -14.28 -8.01 18.42
N ASP A 10 -14.23 -6.68 18.58
CA ASP A 10 -15.23 -5.78 17.99
C ASP A 10 -15.14 -5.80 16.45
N VAL A 11 -13.92 -5.90 15.90
CA VAL A 11 -13.67 -6.03 14.46
C VAL A 11 -14.27 -7.35 13.94
N ILE A 12 -14.00 -8.48 14.62
CA ILE A 12 -14.54 -9.79 14.24
C ILE A 12 -16.07 -9.74 14.22
N GLU A 13 -16.70 -9.31 15.33
CA GLU A 13 -18.16 -9.25 15.44
C GLU A 13 -18.78 -8.38 14.33
N PHE A 14 -18.16 -7.25 14.03
CA PHE A 14 -18.64 -6.35 12.98
C PHE A 14 -18.62 -7.03 11.60
N PHE A 15 -17.48 -7.63 11.21
CA PHE A 15 -17.34 -8.26 9.89
C PHE A 15 -18.11 -9.57 9.76
N ASP A 16 -18.24 -10.36 10.83
CA ASP A 16 -19.10 -11.55 10.86
C ASP A 16 -20.56 -11.17 10.57
N ARG A 17 -21.05 -10.07 11.13
CA ARG A 17 -22.40 -9.57 10.86
C ARG A 17 -22.56 -9.06 9.43
N CYS A 18 -21.55 -8.45 8.84
CA CYS A 18 -21.60 -7.93 7.47
C CYS A 18 -21.40 -9.01 6.40
N ALA A 19 -20.77 -10.14 6.74
CA ALA A 19 -20.38 -11.15 5.77
C ALA A 19 -21.51 -11.68 4.86
N PRO A 20 -22.74 -11.93 5.35
CA PRO A 20 -23.81 -12.50 4.49
C PRO A 20 -24.21 -11.61 3.30
N THR A 21 -24.09 -10.30 3.40
CA THR A 21 -24.46 -9.36 2.33
C THR A 21 -23.24 -8.70 1.67
N TRP A 22 -22.03 -8.99 2.14
CA TRP A 22 -20.82 -8.29 1.76
C TRP A 22 -20.59 -8.20 0.25
N ASP A 23 -20.72 -9.32 -0.47
CA ASP A 23 -20.51 -9.38 -1.92
C ASP A 23 -21.61 -8.63 -2.70
N ALA A 24 -22.85 -8.62 -2.17
CA ALA A 24 -23.99 -7.94 -2.82
C ALA A 24 -23.92 -6.42 -2.68
N ASP A 25 -23.39 -5.94 -1.54
CA ASP A 25 -23.31 -4.52 -1.21
C ASP A 25 -22.02 -3.87 -1.74
N MET A 26 -21.09 -4.68 -2.24
CA MET A 26 -19.76 -4.22 -2.64
C MET A 26 -19.75 -3.52 -4.00
N ILE A 27 -19.22 -2.31 -4.02
CA ILE A 27 -18.91 -1.59 -5.26
C ILE A 27 -17.46 -1.86 -5.64
N LYS A 28 -17.22 -2.57 -6.74
CA LYS A 28 -15.90 -2.82 -7.30
C LYS A 28 -15.60 -1.84 -8.42
N ASN A 29 -14.38 -1.37 -8.49
CA ASN A 29 -13.87 -0.62 -9.63
C ASN A 29 -12.67 -1.37 -10.21
N ASP A 30 -12.92 -2.18 -11.24
CA ASP A 30 -11.93 -3.05 -11.86
C ASP A 30 -10.71 -2.28 -12.38
N THR A 31 -10.92 -1.08 -12.92
CA THR A 31 -9.84 -0.21 -13.41
C THR A 31 -8.93 0.23 -12.27
N ILE A 32 -9.50 0.62 -11.13
CA ILE A 32 -8.73 1.04 -9.95
C ILE A 32 -8.00 -0.16 -9.33
N ILE A 33 -8.67 -1.30 -9.21
CA ILE A 33 -8.04 -2.54 -8.71
C ILE A 33 -6.90 -2.95 -9.64
N GLY A 34 -7.12 -2.90 -10.95
CA GLY A 34 -6.08 -3.15 -11.95
C GLY A 34 -4.84 -2.27 -11.72
N LYS A 35 -5.03 -0.95 -11.60
CA LYS A 35 -3.95 0.02 -11.34
C LYS A 35 -3.23 -0.26 -10.01
N ILE A 36 -3.96 -0.58 -8.94
CA ILE A 36 -3.37 -0.94 -7.64
C ILE A 36 -2.45 -2.15 -7.78
N LEU A 37 -2.89 -3.19 -8.48
CA LEU A 37 -2.11 -4.42 -8.64
C LEU A 37 -0.94 -4.25 -9.62
N ASP A 38 -1.07 -3.38 -10.64
CA ASP A 38 0.04 -3.00 -11.51
C ASP A 38 1.13 -2.27 -10.72
N ASN A 39 0.76 -1.29 -9.90
CA ASN A 39 1.66 -0.60 -8.99
C ASN A 39 2.28 -1.53 -7.93
N ALA A 40 1.55 -2.56 -7.51
CA ALA A 40 2.06 -3.61 -6.61
C ALA A 40 2.96 -4.63 -7.33
N GLU A 41 3.09 -4.52 -8.66
CA GLU A 41 3.83 -5.46 -9.51
C GLU A 41 3.41 -6.92 -9.27
N VAL A 42 2.11 -7.16 -9.11
CA VAL A 42 1.59 -8.53 -9.00
C VAL A 42 1.59 -9.17 -10.38
N GLY A 43 2.28 -10.28 -10.53
CA GLY A 43 2.48 -10.92 -11.82
C GLY A 43 2.72 -12.44 -11.75
N PRO A 44 3.02 -13.04 -12.91
CA PRO A 44 3.11 -14.47 -13.05
C PRO A 44 4.15 -15.13 -12.12
N GLY A 45 3.80 -16.29 -11.59
CA GLY A 45 4.71 -17.12 -10.79
C GLY A 45 4.95 -16.64 -9.36
N MET A 46 4.28 -15.57 -8.91
CA MET A 46 4.42 -15.01 -7.57
C MET A 46 3.55 -15.70 -6.54
N ASP A 47 4.06 -15.84 -5.31
CA ASP A 47 3.28 -16.19 -4.12
C ASP A 47 2.70 -14.92 -3.50
N VAL A 48 1.37 -14.82 -3.42
CA VAL A 48 0.66 -13.63 -2.89
C VAL A 48 0.02 -13.95 -1.54
N LEU A 49 0.20 -13.05 -0.56
CA LEU A 49 -0.59 -13.02 0.68
C LEU A 49 -1.59 -11.86 0.60
N ASP A 50 -2.87 -12.18 0.69
CA ASP A 50 -3.97 -11.21 0.78
C ASP A 50 -4.42 -11.10 2.23
N VAL A 51 -4.15 -9.98 2.86
CA VAL A 51 -4.37 -9.75 4.31
C VAL A 51 -5.69 -9.05 4.52
N ALA A 52 -6.53 -9.60 5.40
CA ALA A 52 -7.93 -9.25 5.58
C ALA A 52 -8.69 -9.42 4.24
N CYS A 53 -8.57 -10.62 3.68
CA CYS A 53 -9.06 -10.93 2.33
C CYS A 53 -10.60 -10.90 2.20
N GLY A 54 -11.32 -10.79 3.33
CA GLY A 54 -12.76 -10.81 3.35
C GLY A 54 -13.32 -12.07 2.71
N THR A 55 -14.27 -11.89 1.81
CA THR A 55 -14.87 -12.96 1.00
C THR A 55 -14.05 -13.36 -0.22
N GLY A 56 -12.77 -12.94 -0.30
CA GLY A 56 -11.89 -13.24 -1.44
C GLY A 56 -12.04 -12.28 -2.62
N VAL A 57 -12.30 -11.01 -2.36
CA VAL A 57 -12.60 -9.98 -3.37
C VAL A 57 -11.51 -9.84 -4.42
N MET A 58 -10.25 -9.98 -4.01
CA MET A 58 -9.08 -9.78 -4.86
C MET A 58 -8.62 -11.04 -5.59
N PHE A 59 -9.15 -12.23 -5.26
CA PHE A 59 -8.57 -13.50 -5.72
C PHE A 59 -8.64 -13.67 -7.23
N ASP A 60 -9.76 -13.33 -7.88
CA ASP A 60 -9.89 -13.43 -9.34
C ASP A 60 -8.86 -12.54 -10.04
N TYR A 61 -8.60 -11.32 -9.55
CA TYR A 61 -7.60 -10.43 -10.13
C TYR A 61 -6.17 -10.97 -10.00
N TYR A 62 -5.86 -11.71 -8.92
CA TYR A 62 -4.57 -12.41 -8.79
C TYR A 62 -4.47 -13.58 -9.78
N LEU A 63 -5.53 -14.36 -9.92
CA LEU A 63 -5.57 -15.49 -10.86
C LEU A 63 -5.41 -15.03 -12.31
N GLU A 64 -6.07 -13.94 -12.72
CA GLU A 64 -5.91 -13.30 -14.03
C GLU A 64 -4.45 -12.92 -14.31
N ARG A 65 -3.69 -12.55 -13.28
CA ARG A 65 -2.26 -12.23 -13.36
C ARG A 65 -1.35 -13.45 -13.31
N LYS A 66 -1.93 -14.68 -13.30
CA LYS A 66 -1.20 -15.95 -13.34
C LYS A 66 -0.21 -16.14 -12.18
N VAL A 67 -0.57 -15.70 -10.99
CA VAL A 67 0.23 -15.93 -9.79
C VAL A 67 0.40 -17.42 -9.51
N ALA A 68 1.48 -17.82 -8.83
CA ALA A 68 1.73 -19.21 -8.49
C ALA A 68 0.79 -19.71 -7.37
N SER A 69 0.50 -18.84 -6.41
CA SER A 69 -0.44 -19.15 -5.33
C SER A 69 -0.99 -17.88 -4.69
N VAL A 70 -2.18 -18.02 -4.10
CA VAL A 70 -2.81 -17.02 -3.25
C VAL A 70 -3.07 -17.60 -1.87
N THR A 71 -2.55 -16.97 -0.83
CA THR A 71 -2.94 -17.23 0.55
C THR A 71 -3.77 -16.05 1.03
N GLY A 72 -5.07 -16.26 1.25
CA GLY A 72 -5.93 -15.27 1.90
C GLY A 72 -5.96 -15.51 3.40
N ILE A 73 -5.90 -14.46 4.20
CA ILE A 73 -6.09 -14.54 5.64
C ILE A 73 -7.11 -13.49 6.09
N ASP A 74 -8.10 -13.92 6.87
CA ASP A 74 -9.07 -13.01 7.48
C ASP A 74 -9.34 -13.41 8.93
N ILE A 75 -9.48 -12.40 9.80
CA ILE A 75 -9.75 -12.62 11.22
C ILE A 75 -11.22 -13.00 11.48
N SER A 76 -12.14 -12.64 10.57
CA SER A 76 -13.56 -12.99 10.64
C SER A 76 -13.81 -14.42 10.17
N PRO A 77 -14.31 -15.33 11.02
CA PRO A 77 -14.71 -16.68 10.63
C PRO A 77 -15.71 -16.73 9.49
N GLU A 78 -16.72 -15.86 9.48
CA GLU A 78 -17.75 -15.87 8.45
C GLU A 78 -17.24 -15.36 7.10
N MET A 79 -16.38 -14.32 7.07
CA MET A 79 -15.70 -13.88 5.86
C MET A 79 -14.83 -15.00 5.26
N ALA A 80 -13.94 -15.58 6.07
CA ALA A 80 -13.07 -16.68 5.63
C ALA A 80 -13.84 -17.91 5.16
N LYS A 81 -14.98 -18.22 5.77
CA LYS A 81 -15.86 -19.31 5.37
C LYS A 81 -16.47 -19.09 3.98
N ILE A 82 -16.93 -17.87 3.68
CA ILE A 82 -17.45 -17.51 2.38
C ILE A 82 -16.35 -17.60 1.32
N ALA A 83 -15.17 -17.04 1.59
CA ALA A 83 -14.03 -17.11 0.69
C ALA A 83 -13.65 -18.57 0.37
N ARG A 84 -13.55 -19.45 1.39
CA ARG A 84 -13.29 -20.87 1.19
C ARG A 84 -14.33 -21.55 0.31
N ALA A 85 -15.61 -21.25 0.53
CA ALA A 85 -16.70 -21.87 -0.24
C ALA A 85 -16.65 -21.42 -1.71
N LYS A 86 -16.36 -20.15 -1.98
CA LYS A 86 -16.28 -19.59 -3.34
C LYS A 86 -15.14 -20.20 -4.16
N TYR A 87 -14.03 -20.52 -3.51
CA TYR A 87 -12.81 -20.98 -4.19
C TYR A 87 -12.41 -22.41 -3.81
N ALA A 88 -13.39 -23.23 -3.34
CA ALA A 88 -13.13 -24.60 -2.87
C ALA A 88 -12.46 -25.50 -3.91
N ASP A 89 -12.75 -25.33 -5.18
CA ASP A 89 -12.23 -26.13 -6.29
C ASP A 89 -10.93 -25.55 -6.90
N ASN A 90 -10.42 -24.42 -6.36
CA ASN A 90 -9.21 -23.79 -6.89
C ASN A 90 -7.99 -24.12 -6.02
N ASN A 91 -7.12 -24.99 -6.52
CA ASN A 91 -5.94 -25.47 -5.81
C ASN A 91 -4.81 -24.44 -5.66
N LEU A 92 -4.89 -23.28 -6.33
CA LEU A 92 -3.95 -22.16 -6.17
C LEU A 92 -4.31 -21.26 -4.98
N ILE A 93 -5.52 -21.42 -4.41
CA ILE A 93 -6.04 -20.55 -3.35
C ILE A 93 -6.12 -21.33 -2.04
N GLN A 94 -5.49 -20.77 -1.00
CA GLN A 94 -5.63 -21.21 0.38
C GLN A 94 -6.22 -20.08 1.20
N VAL A 95 -7.27 -20.34 2.00
CA VAL A 95 -7.86 -19.37 2.91
C VAL A 95 -7.65 -19.78 4.36
N ILE A 96 -7.05 -18.90 5.16
CA ILE A 96 -6.80 -19.08 6.59
C ILE A 96 -7.77 -18.18 7.37
N CYS A 97 -8.44 -18.73 8.38
CA CYS A 97 -9.15 -17.90 9.36
C CYS A 97 -8.19 -17.66 10.53
N GLY A 98 -7.80 -16.42 10.74
CA GLY A 98 -6.86 -16.09 11.81
C GLY A 98 -6.36 -14.65 11.75
N ASP A 99 -5.63 -14.29 12.79
CA ASP A 99 -4.94 -13.02 12.89
C ASP A 99 -3.55 -13.12 12.23
N VAL A 100 -3.29 -12.29 11.23
CA VAL A 100 -2.00 -12.30 10.50
C VAL A 100 -0.80 -12.01 11.43
N GLU A 101 -1.02 -11.26 12.52
CA GLU A 101 0.02 -10.95 13.49
C GLU A 101 0.37 -12.13 14.44
N GLU A 102 -0.46 -13.18 14.46
CA GLU A 102 -0.32 -14.35 15.35
C GLU A 102 -0.21 -15.67 14.58
N THR A 103 -0.52 -15.66 13.28
CA THR A 103 -0.48 -16.84 12.41
C THR A 103 0.94 -17.11 11.93
N SER A 104 1.37 -18.37 12.03
CA SER A 104 2.61 -18.84 11.40
C SER A 104 2.35 -19.31 9.98
N PHE A 105 3.23 -18.95 9.06
CA PHE A 105 3.19 -19.36 7.67
C PHE A 105 4.40 -20.23 7.33
N ASP A 106 4.20 -21.29 6.57
CA ASP A 106 5.27 -22.22 6.17
C ASP A 106 6.19 -21.66 5.08
N LYS A 107 5.80 -20.54 4.49
CA LYS A 107 6.54 -19.84 3.42
C LYS A 107 6.51 -18.33 3.58
N LYS A 108 7.40 -17.67 2.84
CA LYS A 108 7.37 -16.22 2.63
C LYS A 108 6.78 -15.90 1.27
N PHE A 109 6.33 -14.66 1.10
CA PHE A 109 5.57 -14.19 -0.05
C PHE A 109 6.37 -13.20 -0.90
N ASP A 110 6.09 -13.20 -2.22
CA ASP A 110 6.64 -12.20 -3.13
C ASP A 110 5.89 -10.88 -3.02
N ARG A 111 4.56 -10.96 -2.81
CA ARG A 111 3.67 -9.80 -2.68
C ARG A 111 2.75 -9.98 -1.49
N ILE A 112 2.61 -8.92 -0.69
CA ILE A 112 1.60 -8.84 0.36
C ILE A 112 0.70 -7.65 0.04
N VAL A 113 -0.60 -7.88 0.01
CA VAL A 113 -1.61 -6.86 -0.27
C VAL A 113 -2.56 -6.75 0.91
N VAL A 114 -2.83 -5.51 1.34
CA VAL A 114 -3.87 -5.15 2.31
C VAL A 114 -4.82 -4.21 1.57
N TYR A 115 -5.94 -4.73 1.10
CA TYR A 115 -6.90 -3.97 0.29
C TYR A 115 -8.16 -3.63 1.08
N ASN A 116 -8.52 -2.35 1.14
CA ASN A 116 -9.70 -1.81 1.83
C ASN A 116 -9.83 -2.20 3.32
N ALA A 117 -8.73 -2.53 4.02
CA ALA A 117 -8.78 -3.09 5.36
C ALA A 117 -7.90 -2.37 6.41
N PHE A 118 -6.93 -1.58 5.99
CA PHE A 118 -5.91 -1.02 6.88
C PHE A 118 -6.46 -0.24 8.09
N PRO A 119 -7.53 0.56 8.02
CA PRO A 119 -8.10 1.27 9.16
C PRO A 119 -8.58 0.36 10.32
N HIS A 120 -8.80 -0.93 10.04
CA HIS A 120 -9.32 -1.90 11.01
C HIS A 120 -8.21 -2.61 11.81
N PHE A 121 -6.95 -2.26 11.59
CA PHE A 121 -5.82 -2.78 12.36
C PHE A 121 -5.50 -1.87 13.55
N PRO A 122 -5.61 -2.37 14.81
CA PRO A 122 -5.41 -1.55 16.01
C PRO A 122 -3.99 -0.98 16.15
N LYS A 123 -2.97 -1.70 15.65
CA LYS A 123 -1.55 -1.38 15.82
C LYS A 123 -0.81 -1.34 14.48
N PRO A 124 -0.96 -0.26 13.68
CA PRO A 124 -0.37 -0.17 12.34
C PRO A 124 1.14 -0.44 12.27
N LYS A 125 1.93 0.12 13.19
CA LYS A 125 3.40 -0.10 13.23
C LYS A 125 3.74 -1.59 13.44
N ARG A 126 3.02 -2.29 14.32
CA ARG A 126 3.20 -3.72 14.55
C ARG A 126 2.82 -4.55 13.33
N LEU A 127 1.69 -4.24 12.70
CA LEU A 127 1.26 -4.89 11.47
C LEU A 127 2.35 -4.80 10.39
N ILE A 128 2.83 -3.60 10.06
CA ILE A 128 3.84 -3.39 9.02
C ILE A 128 5.11 -4.18 9.31
N LYS A 129 5.60 -4.17 10.56
CA LYS A 129 6.75 -4.97 10.98
C LYS A 129 6.52 -6.48 10.78
N THR A 130 5.34 -6.98 11.14
CA THR A 130 4.96 -8.39 10.95
C THR A 130 4.95 -8.74 9.46
N LEU A 131 4.30 -7.92 8.63
CA LEU A 131 4.21 -8.15 7.19
C LEU A 131 5.59 -8.09 6.50
N ALA A 132 6.49 -7.21 6.93
CA ALA A 132 7.88 -7.19 6.46
C ALA A 132 8.60 -8.52 6.74
N GLY A 133 8.33 -9.13 7.91
CA GLY A 133 8.87 -10.45 8.27
C GLY A 133 8.36 -11.59 7.39
N LEU A 134 7.17 -11.47 6.82
CA LEU A 134 6.54 -12.48 5.96
C LEU A 134 6.94 -12.37 4.48
N LEU A 135 7.58 -11.29 4.07
CA LEU A 135 8.06 -11.10 2.70
C LEU A 135 9.40 -11.79 2.46
N LYS A 136 9.57 -12.32 1.23
CA LYS A 136 10.88 -12.68 0.68
C LYS A 136 11.75 -11.43 0.53
N GLU A 137 13.05 -11.61 0.34
CA GLU A 137 13.94 -10.50 -0.04
C GLU A 137 13.50 -9.97 -1.42
N GLY A 138 13.45 -8.63 -1.56
CA GLY A 138 12.90 -7.98 -2.74
C GLY A 138 11.38 -8.11 -2.89
N GLY A 139 10.70 -8.68 -1.90
CA GLY A 139 9.23 -8.74 -1.86
C GLY A 139 8.62 -7.37 -1.58
N ARG A 140 7.36 -7.16 -1.97
CA ARG A 140 6.67 -5.88 -1.89
C ARG A 140 5.45 -5.95 -0.99
N LEU A 141 5.30 -4.96 -0.10
CA LEU A 141 4.08 -4.69 0.65
C LEU A 141 3.28 -3.57 -0.04
N THR A 142 1.99 -3.80 -0.21
CA THR A 142 1.03 -2.81 -0.71
C THR A 142 -0.13 -2.66 0.27
N ILE A 143 -0.38 -1.43 0.72
CA ILE A 143 -1.59 -1.05 1.45
C ILE A 143 -2.37 -0.11 0.55
N ALA A 144 -3.61 -0.48 0.19
CA ALA A 144 -4.39 0.25 -0.79
C ALA A 144 -5.89 0.27 -0.49
N HIS A 145 -6.56 1.29 -1.00
CA HIS A 145 -8.01 1.44 -1.00
C HIS A 145 -8.50 1.88 -2.38
N GLY A 146 -9.61 1.28 -2.83
CA GLY A 146 -10.25 1.59 -4.11
C GLY A 146 -11.07 2.88 -4.12
N MET A 147 -10.95 3.71 -3.08
CA MET A 147 -11.62 5.01 -2.93
C MET A 147 -10.66 6.02 -2.32
N SER A 148 -11.02 7.31 -2.39
CA SER A 148 -10.26 8.37 -1.74
C SER A 148 -10.30 8.24 -0.21
N ARG A 149 -9.30 8.81 0.45
CA ARG A 149 -9.23 8.86 1.92
C ARG A 149 -10.48 9.51 2.52
N GLU A 150 -10.95 10.61 1.94
CA GLU A 150 -12.12 11.36 2.40
C GLU A 150 -13.40 10.51 2.31
N ALA A 151 -13.56 9.72 1.24
CA ALA A 151 -14.68 8.81 1.08
C ALA A 151 -14.64 7.69 2.13
N ILE A 152 -13.48 7.09 2.38
CA ILE A 152 -13.29 6.06 3.42
C ILE A 152 -13.61 6.62 4.81
N ASP A 153 -13.04 7.78 5.17
CA ASP A 153 -13.30 8.42 6.47
C ASP A 153 -14.78 8.82 6.62
N GLY A 154 -15.44 9.18 5.51
CA GLY A 154 -16.88 9.44 5.48
C GLY A 154 -17.70 8.20 5.81
N HIS A 155 -17.39 7.06 5.21
CA HIS A 155 -18.06 5.78 5.47
C HIS A 155 -17.84 5.28 6.92
N HIS A 156 -16.68 5.56 7.51
CA HIS A 156 -16.34 5.14 8.87
C HIS A 156 -16.95 6.01 9.98
N LYS A 157 -17.58 7.15 9.66
CA LYS A 157 -18.29 7.99 10.65
C LYS A 157 -19.59 7.37 11.20
N GLY A 158 -20.09 6.31 10.58
CA GLY A 158 -21.31 5.60 10.97
C GLY A 158 -21.06 4.37 11.85
N SER A 159 -21.63 3.25 11.44
CA SER A 159 -21.58 1.96 12.14
C SER A 159 -20.15 1.40 12.33
N ALA A 160 -19.23 1.72 11.43
CA ALA A 160 -17.83 1.28 11.46
C ALA A 160 -16.92 2.13 12.36
N SER A 161 -17.42 3.21 12.99
CA SER A 161 -16.60 4.12 13.82
C SER A 161 -15.94 3.46 15.04
N LYS A 162 -16.51 2.36 15.54
CA LYS A 162 -15.96 1.61 16.68
C LYS A 162 -14.86 0.63 16.29
N VAL A 163 -14.78 0.28 14.99
CA VAL A 163 -13.89 -0.73 14.45
C VAL A 163 -12.91 -0.15 13.42
N SER A 164 -12.72 1.16 13.43
CA SER A 164 -11.83 1.86 12.51
C SER A 164 -11.07 3.00 13.21
N ASN A 165 -9.78 3.10 12.93
CA ASN A 165 -8.93 4.23 13.32
C ASN A 165 -8.99 5.42 12.33
N GLY A 166 -9.84 5.33 11.28
CA GLY A 166 -9.76 6.19 10.10
C GLY A 166 -8.58 5.82 9.20
N LEU A 167 -8.60 6.29 7.96
CA LEU A 167 -7.50 6.02 7.03
C LEU A 167 -6.36 7.04 7.27
N MET A 168 -5.22 6.51 7.69
CA MET A 168 -4.02 7.31 7.94
C MET A 168 -3.64 8.10 6.68
N ALA A 169 -3.15 9.35 6.83
CA ALA A 169 -2.61 10.09 5.71
C ALA A 169 -1.41 9.35 5.08
N ALA A 170 -1.26 9.41 3.76
CA ALA A 170 -0.29 8.58 3.04
C ALA A 170 1.17 8.86 3.46
N ASP A 171 1.50 10.12 3.73
CA ASP A 171 2.78 10.56 4.27
C ASP A 171 3.09 9.96 5.66
N ARG A 172 2.07 9.83 6.52
CA ARG A 172 2.21 9.16 7.82
C ARG A 172 2.37 7.66 7.68
N LEU A 173 1.63 7.03 6.76
CA LEU A 173 1.78 5.60 6.49
C LEU A 173 3.17 5.31 5.91
N MET A 174 3.65 6.14 4.98
CA MET A 174 5.00 6.03 4.42
C MET A 174 6.07 6.03 5.52
N LYS A 175 5.98 6.91 6.53
CA LYS A 175 6.91 6.93 7.68
C LYS A 175 6.94 5.61 8.47
N LEU A 176 5.85 4.86 8.49
CA LEU A 176 5.81 3.52 9.09
C LEU A 176 6.47 2.46 8.19
N PHE A 177 6.53 2.69 6.87
CA PHE A 177 7.19 1.82 5.91
C PHE A 177 8.71 1.96 5.94
N VAL A 178 9.23 3.19 6.02
CA VAL A 178 10.67 3.53 5.91
C VAL A 178 11.61 2.62 6.72
N PRO A 179 11.31 2.19 7.96
CA PRO A 179 12.18 1.29 8.70
C PRO A 179 12.37 -0.11 8.10
N HIS A 180 11.53 -0.49 7.14
CA HIS A 180 11.46 -1.85 6.60
C HIS A 180 11.44 -1.91 5.08
N PHE A 181 11.09 -0.81 4.41
CA PHE A 181 10.81 -0.77 2.98
C PHE A 181 11.43 0.46 2.32
N GLU A 182 11.88 0.29 1.09
CA GLU A 182 12.04 1.38 0.15
C GLU A 182 10.67 1.66 -0.47
N VAL A 183 10.09 2.84 -0.16
CA VAL A 183 8.77 3.24 -0.66
C VAL A 183 8.92 3.79 -2.07
N GLU A 184 8.22 3.18 -3.03
CA GLU A 184 8.27 3.57 -4.44
C GLU A 184 6.94 4.16 -4.92
N ILE A 185 5.83 3.80 -4.26
CA ILE A 185 4.50 4.26 -4.65
C ILE A 185 3.81 4.90 -3.46
N MET A 186 3.35 6.14 -3.64
CA MET A 186 2.43 6.81 -2.73
C MET A 186 1.38 7.56 -3.55
N VAL A 187 0.13 7.12 -3.47
CA VAL A 187 -1.00 7.73 -4.14
C VAL A 187 -2.08 8.04 -3.11
N SER A 188 -2.56 9.28 -3.09
CA SER A 188 -3.72 9.68 -2.30
C SER A 188 -4.46 10.77 -3.08
N ASN A 189 -5.45 10.36 -3.87
CA ASN A 189 -6.22 11.25 -4.73
C ASN A 189 -7.74 10.99 -4.60
N SER A 190 -8.55 11.65 -5.42
CA SER A 190 -10.01 11.54 -5.39
C SER A 190 -10.56 10.16 -5.76
N ARG A 191 -9.74 9.25 -6.27
CA ARG A 191 -10.17 7.93 -6.77
C ARG A 191 -9.62 6.76 -6.00
N MET A 192 -8.39 6.88 -5.45
CA MET A 192 -7.72 5.76 -4.78
C MET A 192 -6.70 6.25 -3.74
N TYR A 193 -6.33 5.34 -2.87
CA TYR A 193 -5.24 5.49 -1.93
C TYR A 193 -4.32 4.27 -2.02
N GLN A 194 -3.00 4.50 -2.06
CA GLN A 194 -2.02 3.41 -2.07
C GLN A 194 -0.67 3.86 -1.52
N VAL A 195 -0.06 3.04 -0.67
CA VAL A 195 1.37 3.10 -0.31
C VAL A 195 1.96 1.72 -0.56
N SER A 196 3.05 1.66 -1.32
CA SER A 196 3.71 0.42 -1.67
C SER A 196 5.23 0.57 -1.63
N GLY A 197 5.92 -0.45 -1.12
CA GLY A 197 7.38 -0.43 -1.00
C GLY A 197 7.99 -1.82 -1.06
N VAL A 198 9.24 -1.87 -1.53
CA VAL A 198 10.05 -3.08 -1.61
C VAL A 198 10.78 -3.29 -0.28
N LYS A 199 10.78 -4.51 0.21
CA LYS A 199 11.47 -4.88 1.45
C LYS A 199 12.96 -4.60 1.35
N LEU A 200 13.51 -3.90 2.33
CA LEU A 200 14.95 -3.68 2.46
C LEU A 200 15.68 -5.01 2.71
N ALA A 201 16.88 -5.15 2.14
CA ALA A 201 17.76 -6.28 2.42
C ALA A 201 18.17 -6.28 3.90
N PRO A 202 18.50 -7.46 4.51
CA PRO A 202 18.99 -7.53 5.87
C PRO A 202 20.24 -6.63 6.07
N GLY A 203 20.20 -5.78 7.09
CA GLY A 203 21.29 -4.83 7.37
C GLY A 203 21.30 -3.59 6.47
N ALA A 204 20.40 -3.50 5.49
CA ALA A 204 20.19 -2.27 4.73
C ALA A 204 19.21 -1.35 5.48
N HIS A 205 19.52 -0.07 5.49
CA HIS A 205 18.60 0.98 5.91
C HIS A 205 18.55 2.03 4.80
N SER A 206 17.41 2.62 4.62
CA SER A 206 17.22 3.64 3.61
C SER A 206 17.66 4.99 4.18
N HIS A 207 18.75 5.52 3.67
CA HIS A 207 19.13 6.92 3.86
C HIS A 207 18.81 7.66 2.56
N GLY A 208 17.66 8.33 2.51
CA GLY A 208 17.35 9.25 1.41
C GLY A 208 17.58 8.72 -0.01
N GLY A 209 17.39 7.42 -0.25
CA GLY A 209 17.50 6.81 -1.57
C GLY A 209 18.81 6.13 -1.91
N VAL A 210 19.75 6.05 -1.00
CA VAL A 210 20.93 5.20 -1.19
C VAL A 210 20.82 3.99 -0.27
N VAL A 211 20.78 2.79 -0.84
CA VAL A 211 20.79 1.53 -0.08
C VAL A 211 22.26 1.17 0.19
N HIS A 212 22.65 1.19 1.45
CA HIS A 212 23.97 0.70 1.88
C HIS A 212 23.80 -0.61 2.67
N ALA A 213 24.54 -1.65 2.28
CA ALA A 213 24.69 -2.86 3.06
C ALA A 213 25.95 -2.73 3.92
N HIS A 214 25.80 -2.78 5.22
CA HIS A 214 26.92 -2.89 6.16
C HIS A 214 26.90 -4.25 6.83
N ASP A 215 28.03 -4.98 6.72
CA ASP A 215 28.32 -6.19 7.50
C ASP A 215 28.68 -5.76 8.94
N HIS A 216 27.66 -5.49 9.75
CA HIS A 216 27.84 -5.37 11.20
C HIS A 216 26.64 -5.92 11.95
N GLU A 217 26.95 -6.73 12.95
CA GLU A 217 26.01 -7.31 13.90
C GLU A 217 25.17 -6.25 14.64
N ILE A 218 23.87 -6.51 14.67
CA ILE A 218 22.89 -6.16 15.70
C ILE A 218 22.71 -4.67 16.02
N GLY A 219 21.61 -4.14 15.52
CA GLY A 219 20.96 -2.96 16.05
C GLY A 219 19.68 -2.71 15.27
N HIS A 220 18.53 -3.13 15.80
CA HIS A 220 17.24 -2.64 15.34
C HIS A 220 17.13 -1.16 15.71
N GLY A 221 17.83 -0.28 14.96
CA GLY A 221 17.68 1.14 15.06
C GLY A 221 16.33 1.54 14.46
N ASP A 222 15.46 2.18 15.25
CA ASP A 222 14.34 2.94 14.69
C ASP A 222 14.92 4.02 13.76
N ALA A 223 14.35 4.21 12.56
CA ALA A 223 14.77 5.27 11.64
C ALA A 223 14.75 6.63 12.35
N THR A 224 15.78 7.43 12.14
CA THR A 224 15.83 8.76 12.74
C THR A 224 14.79 9.69 12.08
N PRO A 225 14.37 10.78 12.74
CA PRO A 225 13.51 11.79 12.10
C PRO A 225 14.11 12.36 10.81
N MET A 226 15.43 12.36 10.67
CA MET A 226 16.10 12.83 9.47
C MET A 226 16.03 11.78 8.34
N ASP A 227 16.19 10.49 8.65
CA ASP A 227 15.98 9.42 7.66
C ASP A 227 14.57 9.44 7.09
N GLU A 228 13.57 9.65 7.94
CA GLU A 228 12.18 9.81 7.51
C GLU A 228 12.01 11.03 6.60
N THR A 229 12.69 12.13 6.89
CA THR A 229 12.62 13.37 6.10
C THR A 229 13.26 13.19 4.73
N LEU A 230 14.44 12.58 4.66
CA LEU A 230 15.15 12.32 3.39
C LEU A 230 14.36 11.35 2.50
N ALA A 231 13.76 10.30 3.10
CA ALA A 231 12.91 9.37 2.38
C ALA A 231 11.66 10.07 1.81
N LEU A 232 11.05 10.97 2.58
CA LEU A 232 9.92 11.78 2.11
C LEU A 232 10.32 12.69 0.95
N MET A 233 11.46 13.36 1.04
CA MET A 233 11.96 14.25 -0.03
C MET A 233 12.24 13.47 -1.31
N LYS A 234 12.93 12.32 -1.23
CA LYS A 234 13.14 11.43 -2.39
C LYS A 234 11.84 11.02 -3.03
N PHE A 235 10.87 10.60 -2.20
CA PHE A 235 9.55 10.24 -2.68
C PHE A 235 8.87 11.42 -3.40
N MET A 236 8.91 12.64 -2.83
CA MET A 236 8.31 13.83 -3.44
C MET A 236 8.93 14.13 -4.81
N VAL A 237 10.26 14.00 -4.94
CA VAL A 237 10.96 14.17 -6.22
C VAL A 237 10.42 13.18 -7.27
N SER A 238 10.41 11.88 -6.96
CA SER A 238 9.91 10.85 -7.86
C SER A 238 8.42 11.00 -8.19
N HIS A 239 7.61 11.40 -7.22
CA HIS A 239 6.18 11.64 -7.40
C HIS A 239 5.90 12.85 -8.30
N ASN A 240 6.65 13.92 -8.13
CA ASN A 240 6.55 15.11 -8.98
C ASN A 240 6.95 14.82 -10.43
N ASP A 241 8.02 14.01 -10.65
CA ASP A 241 8.42 13.55 -11.98
C ASP A 241 7.29 12.77 -12.69
N ALA A 242 6.63 11.88 -11.97
CA ALA A 242 5.48 11.14 -12.51
C ALA A 242 4.34 12.07 -12.93
N HIS A 243 4.03 13.09 -12.12
CA HIS A 243 3.02 14.09 -12.48
C HIS A 243 3.44 14.98 -13.63
N ALA A 244 4.71 15.38 -13.73
CA ALA A 244 5.23 16.12 -14.87
C ALA A 244 5.05 15.32 -16.17
N GLN A 245 5.31 14.01 -16.15
CA GLN A 245 5.09 13.10 -17.28
C GLN A 245 3.61 13.00 -17.66
N GLU A 246 2.70 12.81 -16.68
CA GLU A 246 1.25 12.78 -16.93
C GLU A 246 0.74 14.08 -17.55
N LEU A 247 1.24 15.22 -17.09
CA LEU A 247 0.92 16.53 -17.68
C LEU A 247 1.44 16.67 -19.11
N ALA A 248 2.64 16.19 -19.39
CA ALA A 248 3.23 16.20 -20.74
C ALA A 248 2.42 15.32 -21.72
N GLU A 249 1.94 14.16 -21.27
CA GLU A 249 1.05 13.30 -22.05
C GLU A 249 -0.30 13.98 -22.33
N LEU A 250 -0.90 14.62 -21.33
CA LEU A 250 -2.13 15.42 -21.52
C LEU A 250 -1.91 16.58 -22.51
N ALA A 251 -0.79 17.28 -22.38
CA ALA A 251 -0.42 18.33 -23.31
C ALA A 251 -0.33 17.81 -24.76
N SER A 252 0.27 16.65 -24.96
CA SER A 252 0.38 16.02 -26.28
C SER A 252 -0.99 15.71 -26.90
N GLN A 253 -1.93 15.18 -26.11
CA GLN A 253 -3.32 14.95 -26.55
C GLN A 253 -4.03 16.24 -26.95
N LEU A 254 -3.82 17.33 -26.19
CA LEU A 254 -4.38 18.65 -26.54
C LEU A 254 -3.79 19.21 -27.82
N LYS A 255 -2.51 18.99 -28.08
CA LYS A 255 -1.84 19.37 -29.34
C LYS A 255 -2.45 18.63 -30.52
N GLU A 256 -2.64 17.32 -30.43
CA GLU A 256 -3.31 16.52 -31.45
C GLU A 256 -4.76 16.99 -31.71
N ALA A 257 -5.45 17.47 -30.67
CA ALA A 257 -6.78 18.07 -30.77
C ALA A 257 -6.77 19.54 -31.29
N GLY A 258 -5.63 20.07 -31.74
CA GLY A 258 -5.48 21.44 -32.26
C GLY A 258 -5.57 22.53 -31.19
N LYS A 259 -5.32 22.21 -29.92
CA LYS A 259 -5.38 23.16 -28.80
C LYS A 259 -3.97 23.71 -28.45
N ASP A 260 -3.28 24.28 -29.43
CA ASP A 260 -1.88 24.71 -29.32
C ASP A 260 -1.59 25.67 -28.15
N ARG A 261 -2.55 26.53 -27.79
CA ARG A 261 -2.38 27.44 -26.65
C ARG A 261 -2.35 26.66 -25.34
N ALA A 262 -3.28 25.74 -25.14
CA ALA A 262 -3.35 24.91 -23.94
C ALA A 262 -2.12 23.99 -23.84
N PHE A 263 -1.68 23.40 -24.97
CA PHE A 263 -0.43 22.66 -25.05
C PHE A 263 0.75 23.45 -24.50
N ARG A 264 1.00 24.67 -25.01
CA ARG A 264 2.11 25.51 -24.55
C ARG A 264 2.02 25.82 -23.07
N GLN A 265 0.82 26.21 -22.59
CA GLN A 265 0.64 26.55 -21.16
C GLN A 265 0.92 25.35 -20.23
N ILE A 266 0.54 24.13 -20.62
CA ILE A 266 0.84 22.94 -19.82
C ILE A 266 2.33 22.59 -19.90
N MET A 267 2.97 22.72 -21.09
CA MET A 267 4.41 22.47 -21.20
C MET A 267 5.26 23.48 -20.40
N ASP A 268 4.81 24.74 -20.28
CA ASP A 268 5.45 25.71 -19.39
C ASP A 268 5.34 25.25 -17.92
N ILE A 269 4.17 24.75 -17.49
CA ILE A 269 3.97 24.18 -16.15
C ILE A 269 4.86 22.95 -15.92
N VAL A 270 4.97 22.05 -16.89
CA VAL A 270 5.88 20.88 -16.81
C VAL A 270 7.32 21.32 -16.59
N SER A 271 7.78 22.33 -17.34
CA SER A 271 9.13 22.87 -17.17
C SER A 271 9.37 23.49 -15.79
N ASP A 272 8.35 24.19 -15.24
CA ASP A 272 8.44 24.72 -13.88
C ASP A 272 8.48 23.60 -12.81
N PHE A 273 7.73 22.51 -13.01
CA PHE A 273 7.78 21.31 -12.16
C PHE A 273 9.16 20.68 -12.17
N ASP A 274 9.76 20.47 -13.35
CA ASP A 274 11.09 19.88 -13.49
C ASP A 274 12.15 20.72 -12.76
N MET A 275 12.07 22.05 -12.90
CA MET A 275 13.01 22.98 -12.26
C MET A 275 12.88 22.94 -10.72
N VAL A 276 11.66 22.98 -10.20
CA VAL A 276 11.40 22.92 -8.74
C VAL A 276 11.81 21.56 -8.17
N ASN A 277 11.58 20.50 -8.95
CA ASN A 277 11.92 19.14 -8.53
C ASN A 277 13.44 18.93 -8.46
N ALA A 278 14.18 19.45 -9.42
CA ALA A 278 15.65 19.45 -9.39
C ALA A 278 16.21 20.23 -8.18
N GLN A 279 15.58 21.35 -7.80
CA GLN A 279 15.97 22.12 -6.61
C GLN A 279 15.70 21.31 -5.31
N LEU A 280 14.56 20.62 -5.24
CA LEU A 280 14.22 19.79 -4.09
C LEU A 280 15.20 18.61 -3.93
N ASP A 281 15.58 17.98 -5.05
CA ASP A 281 16.53 16.87 -5.04
C ASP A 281 17.95 17.34 -4.64
N ALA A 282 18.39 18.50 -5.09
CA ALA A 282 19.66 19.11 -4.66
C ALA A 282 19.68 19.36 -3.13
N VAL A 283 18.60 19.89 -2.56
CA VAL A 283 18.49 20.07 -1.09
C VAL A 283 18.55 18.74 -0.36
N ARG A 284 17.89 17.70 -0.90
CA ARG A 284 17.94 16.34 -0.34
C ARG A 284 19.37 15.78 -0.33
N GLU A 285 20.11 15.95 -1.44
CA GLU A 285 21.50 15.50 -1.56
C GLU A 285 22.42 16.23 -0.57
N ASP A 286 22.27 17.54 -0.46
CA ASP A 286 23.06 18.35 0.50
C ASP A 286 22.82 17.88 1.95
N LEU A 287 21.54 17.68 2.34
CA LEU A 287 21.20 17.18 3.68
C LEU A 287 21.73 15.76 3.93
N ALA A 288 21.74 14.89 2.91
CA ALA A 288 22.30 13.55 3.04
C ALA A 288 23.81 13.56 3.29
N LEU A 289 24.54 14.54 2.76
CA LEU A 289 25.98 14.72 2.98
C LEU A 289 26.33 15.27 4.35
N GLU A 290 25.42 16.00 5.01
CA GLU A 290 25.63 16.55 6.36
C GLU A 290 25.53 15.50 7.47
N ILE A 291 25.01 14.29 7.17
CA ILE A 291 24.76 13.22 8.13
C ILE A 291 25.95 12.23 8.20
N ILE A 292 26.87 12.30 7.22
CA ILE A 292 28.07 11.47 7.15
C ILE A 292 29.21 12.09 7.97
#